data_c898d9514b1082c4668d4dcea48fded6
#
_entry.id   c898d9514b1082c4668d4dcea48fded6
#
_cell.length_a   1.000
_cell.length_b   1.000
_cell.length_c   1.000
_cell.angle_alpha   90.00
_cell.angle_beta   90.00
_cell.angle_gamma   90.00
#
_symmetry.space_group_name_H-M   'P 1'
#
loop_
_entity.id
_entity.type
_entity.pdbx_description
1 polymer ?
#
loop_
_entity_poly.entity_id
_entity_poly.type
_entity_poly.pdbx_seq_one_letter_code
_entity_poly.pdbx_strand_id
1 'polypeptide(L)'
;MNENKKFSISNMMLAFITVLVVIGLVALAGFFLLTPPDDIIMGQAEATQVRISGKVPGRIASYRFGEGDQVKAGDTLVFLDTPEVMAKLKQAEAQNAKAIKGAREQEITAAYEMWQKAQAGLTIAKKSFDRIQNLYEKGVMSAQKRDEVEANYNAMVATEKAARSQYEMAKEGARKEDKAAAMVQRAEGAIAEVESYVGESALVAPIDGEVSERFPEVGELVGTGAPIMNISDLNDVWVTFSIREDLLKDIKIGSEVNAFIPALGDLPVKLKVYYMKDMGSYAAWKATKTNGQYDSKTFEVRARPLEKVADLRPGMSVILKKKGKEIV
;
A
#
# COMPACT_ATOMS: atom_id res chain seq x y z
N MET A 1 30.87 -104.73 -2.89
CA MET A 1 31.76 -103.76 -2.13
C MET A 1 30.94 -102.52 -1.86
N ASN A 2 30.32 -102.49 -0.63
CA ASN A 2 29.52 -101.39 -0.16
C ASN A 2 30.34 -100.63 0.92
N GLU A 3 30.89 -99.51 0.60
CA GLU A 3 31.37 -98.60 1.62
C GLU A 3 30.23 -97.69 2.06
N ASN A 4 29.63 -98.03 3.15
CA ASN A 4 28.75 -97.14 3.92
C ASN A 4 29.59 -96.09 4.60
N LYS A 5 29.66 -94.91 4.04
CA LYS A 5 30.15 -93.72 4.71
C LYS A 5 29.22 -93.36 5.83
N LYS A 6 29.56 -93.78 7.08
CA LYS A 6 28.92 -93.23 8.31
C LYS A 6 29.19 -91.76 8.38
N PHE A 7 28.27 -90.89 7.93
CA PHE A 7 28.30 -89.51 8.25
C PHE A 7 28.26 -89.38 9.79
N SER A 8 29.35 -88.95 10.41
CA SER A 8 29.43 -88.77 11.86
C SER A 8 28.38 -87.74 12.26
N ILE A 9 27.58 -88.04 13.28
CA ILE A 9 26.56 -87.17 13.90
C ILE A 9 27.19 -85.80 14.27
N SER A 10 28.47 -85.77 14.60
CA SER A 10 29.26 -84.61 14.86
C SER A 10 29.34 -83.63 13.63
N ASN A 11 29.55 -84.16 12.43
CA ASN A 11 29.65 -83.37 11.20
C ASN A 11 28.25 -82.86 10.78
N MET A 12 27.20 -83.62 11.06
CA MET A 12 25.82 -83.12 10.82
C MET A 12 25.42 -82.01 11.78
N MET A 13 25.86 -82.08 13.04
CA MET A 13 25.62 -81.09 14.05
C MET A 13 26.42 -79.76 13.74
N LEU A 14 27.67 -79.98 13.26
CA LEU A 14 28.50 -78.78 12.82
C LEU A 14 27.89 -78.10 11.60
N ALA A 15 27.40 -78.88 10.61
CA ALA A 15 26.69 -78.32 9.44
C ALA A 15 25.39 -77.56 9.82
N PHE A 16 24.65 -78.12 10.80
CA PHE A 16 23.43 -77.45 11.28
C PHE A 16 23.76 -76.11 12.01
N ILE A 17 24.80 -76.08 12.81
CA ILE A 17 25.27 -74.82 13.50
C ILE A 17 25.76 -73.82 12.49
N THR A 18 26.52 -74.21 11.46
CA THR A 18 26.97 -73.27 10.40
C THR A 18 25.82 -72.70 9.62
N VAL A 19 24.78 -73.47 9.29
CA VAL A 19 23.56 -72.98 8.63
C VAL A 19 22.81 -71.99 9.52
N LEU A 20 22.67 -72.26 10.83
CA LEU A 20 22.06 -71.32 11.80
C LEU A 20 22.83 -70.01 11.91
N VAL A 21 24.16 -70.07 11.94
CA VAL A 21 25.01 -68.88 11.96
C VAL A 21 24.87 -68.07 10.69
N VAL A 22 24.85 -68.71 9.53
CA VAL A 22 24.62 -68.05 8.25
C VAL A 22 23.24 -67.39 8.20
N ILE A 23 22.18 -68.07 8.64
CA ILE A 23 20.83 -67.51 8.72
C ILE A 23 20.81 -66.33 9.68
N GLY A 24 21.47 -66.43 10.84
CA GLY A 24 21.61 -65.32 11.77
C GLY A 24 22.32 -64.08 11.19
N LEU A 25 23.42 -64.32 10.46
CA LEU A 25 24.15 -63.26 9.78
C LEU A 25 23.33 -62.62 8.63
N VAL A 26 22.61 -63.43 7.86
CA VAL A 26 21.71 -62.89 6.80
C VAL A 26 20.54 -62.11 7.40
N ALA A 27 19.96 -62.62 8.51
CA ALA A 27 18.90 -61.91 9.21
C ALA A 27 19.40 -60.56 9.83
N LEU A 28 20.62 -60.58 10.41
CA LEU A 28 21.25 -59.38 10.93
C LEU A 28 21.61 -58.37 9.84
N ALA A 29 22.14 -58.85 8.72
CA ALA A 29 22.40 -58.01 7.54
C ALA A 29 21.09 -57.46 6.96
N GLY A 30 20.03 -58.28 6.86
CA GLY A 30 18.72 -57.84 6.43
C GLY A 30 18.10 -56.80 7.36
N PHE A 31 18.28 -56.97 8.68
CA PHE A 31 17.83 -55.96 9.66
C PHE A 31 18.51 -54.62 9.49
N PHE A 32 19.83 -54.59 9.23
CA PHE A 32 20.59 -53.35 8.98
C PHE A 32 20.32 -52.76 7.59
N LEU A 33 20.08 -53.56 6.57
CA LEU A 33 19.81 -53.10 5.20
C LEU A 33 18.34 -52.71 4.96
N LEU A 34 17.40 -53.25 5.76
CA LEU A 34 15.97 -53.00 5.65
C LEU A 34 15.42 -52.01 6.70
N THR A 35 16.28 -51.36 7.49
CA THR A 35 15.84 -50.21 8.34
C THR A 35 15.26 -49.15 7.41
N PRO A 36 13.96 -48.79 7.56
CA PRO A 36 13.37 -47.73 6.76
C PRO A 36 14.11 -46.44 7.03
N PRO A 37 14.34 -45.60 5.99
CA PRO A 37 14.93 -44.30 6.18
C PRO A 37 14.07 -43.50 7.16
N ASP A 38 14.73 -42.64 7.96
CA ASP A 38 14.03 -41.74 8.88
C ASP A 38 13.05 -40.86 8.11
N ASP A 39 11.85 -40.68 8.65
CA ASP A 39 10.86 -39.79 8.09
C ASP A 39 11.41 -38.34 8.17
N ILE A 40 11.64 -37.75 7.02
CA ILE A 40 12.13 -36.37 6.89
C ILE A 40 10.94 -35.45 6.60
N ILE A 41 10.70 -34.50 7.48
CA ILE A 41 9.71 -33.44 7.27
C ILE A 41 10.46 -32.19 6.78
N MET A 42 10.15 -31.75 5.57
CA MET A 42 10.74 -30.57 4.98
C MET A 42 9.87 -29.35 5.24
N GLY A 43 10.52 -28.27 5.64
CA GLY A 43 9.92 -26.96 5.78
C GLY A 43 10.76 -25.91 5.06
N GLN A 44 10.23 -24.71 5.04
CA GLN A 44 10.88 -23.54 4.43
C GLN A 44 10.86 -22.38 5.40
N ALA A 45 11.95 -21.66 5.50
CA ALA A 45 12.01 -20.40 6.22
C ALA A 45 11.25 -19.31 5.43
N GLU A 46 10.43 -18.56 6.11
CA GLU A 46 9.65 -17.44 5.58
C GLU A 46 9.86 -16.23 6.47
N ALA A 47 9.64 -15.04 5.95
CA ALA A 47 9.68 -13.80 6.71
C ALA A 47 8.47 -12.92 6.35
N THR A 48 8.15 -11.98 7.22
CA THR A 48 7.16 -10.94 6.90
C THR A 48 7.66 -10.12 5.70
N GLN A 49 6.86 -10.09 4.65
CA GLN A 49 7.14 -9.30 3.46
C GLN A 49 6.10 -8.20 3.30
N VAL A 50 6.55 -6.96 3.14
CA VAL A 50 5.70 -5.83 2.84
C VAL A 50 5.93 -5.39 1.41
N ARG A 51 4.85 -5.37 0.66
CA ARG A 51 4.86 -4.93 -0.74
C ARG A 51 4.63 -3.43 -0.80
N ILE A 52 5.59 -2.72 -1.35
CA ILE A 52 5.51 -1.28 -1.58
C ILE A 52 4.84 -1.04 -2.92
N SER A 53 3.81 -0.20 -2.92
CA SER A 53 3.06 0.19 -4.12
C SER A 53 2.78 1.69 -4.10
N GLY A 54 2.72 2.31 -5.29
CA GLY A 54 2.40 3.72 -5.42
C GLY A 54 0.90 3.99 -5.35
N LYS A 55 0.51 5.06 -4.68
CA LYS A 55 -0.88 5.54 -4.63
C LYS A 55 -1.24 6.38 -5.86
N VAL A 56 -0.23 6.97 -6.48
CA VAL A 56 -0.34 7.76 -7.70
C VAL A 56 0.38 7.07 -8.86
N PRO A 57 -0.16 7.13 -10.08
CA PRO A 57 0.54 6.63 -11.24
C PRO A 57 1.72 7.57 -11.56
N GLY A 58 2.83 6.99 -12.02
CA GLY A 58 4.01 7.76 -12.36
C GLY A 58 5.07 6.90 -13.02
N ARG A 59 6.14 7.52 -13.49
CA ARG A 59 7.28 6.83 -14.04
C ARG A 59 8.37 6.69 -12.98
N ILE A 60 9.00 5.52 -12.88
CA ILE A 60 10.13 5.34 -11.95
C ILE A 60 11.26 6.29 -12.36
N ALA A 61 11.53 7.29 -11.55
CA ALA A 61 12.62 8.23 -11.76
C ALA A 61 13.95 7.65 -11.29
N SER A 62 13.97 7.12 -10.07
CA SER A 62 15.17 6.49 -9.50
C SER A 62 14.83 5.63 -8.29
N TYR A 63 15.67 4.63 -8.06
CA TYR A 63 15.73 3.87 -6.81
C TYR A 63 16.88 4.39 -5.95
N ARG A 64 16.64 4.51 -4.65
CA ARG A 64 17.68 4.87 -3.70
C ARG A 64 18.40 3.63 -3.13
N PHE A 65 17.69 2.50 -3.11
CA PHE A 65 18.19 1.23 -2.61
C PHE A 65 18.05 0.15 -3.70
N GLY A 66 19.02 -0.74 -3.74
CA GLY A 66 19.04 -1.91 -4.61
C GLY A 66 18.51 -3.15 -3.88
N GLU A 67 18.39 -4.26 -4.61
CA GLU A 67 18.10 -5.56 -4.02
C GLU A 67 19.25 -6.00 -3.11
N GLY A 68 18.92 -6.50 -1.92
CA GLY A 68 19.87 -6.86 -0.87
C GLY A 68 20.26 -5.72 0.08
N ASP A 69 19.86 -4.48 -0.19
CA ASP A 69 20.16 -3.35 0.69
C ASP A 69 19.27 -3.36 1.93
N GLN A 70 19.85 -2.95 3.05
CA GLN A 70 19.12 -2.76 4.32
C GLN A 70 18.47 -1.37 4.35
N VAL A 71 17.20 -1.33 4.74
CA VAL A 71 16.40 -0.12 4.85
C VAL A 71 15.79 0.01 6.23
N LYS A 72 15.55 1.25 6.67
CA LYS A 72 14.85 1.58 7.91
C LYS A 72 13.49 2.17 7.60
N ALA A 73 12.55 1.99 8.52
CA ALA A 73 11.24 2.64 8.44
C ALA A 73 11.41 4.16 8.29
N GLY A 74 10.74 4.73 7.30
CA GLY A 74 10.85 6.15 6.92
C GLY A 74 11.90 6.46 5.85
N ASP A 75 12.78 5.53 5.49
CA ASP A 75 13.73 5.76 4.38
C ASP A 75 12.98 5.89 3.06
N THR A 76 13.36 6.88 2.26
CA THR A 76 12.82 7.02 0.90
C THR A 76 13.45 5.96 -0.02
N LEU A 77 12.61 5.13 -0.60
CA LEU A 77 13.02 4.00 -1.44
C LEU A 77 13.08 4.34 -2.92
N VAL A 78 12.04 5.02 -3.39
CA VAL A 78 11.78 5.25 -4.81
C VAL A 78 11.27 6.65 -5.02
N PHE A 79 11.72 7.30 -6.09
CA PHE A 79 11.14 8.54 -6.58
C PHE A 79 10.36 8.25 -7.86
N LEU A 80 9.11 8.72 -7.88
CA LEU A 80 8.23 8.70 -9.05
C LEU A 80 8.25 10.07 -9.73
N ASP A 81 8.41 10.09 -11.03
CA ASP A 81 8.13 11.26 -11.86
C ASP A 81 6.63 11.28 -12.19
N THR A 82 5.94 12.30 -11.70
CA THR A 82 4.49 12.47 -11.80
C THR A 82 4.13 13.81 -12.40
N PRO A 83 4.43 14.06 -13.69
CA PRO A 83 4.23 15.37 -14.33
C PRO A 83 2.76 15.81 -14.33
N GLU A 84 1.81 14.86 -14.38
CA GLU A 84 0.37 15.16 -14.33
C GLU A 84 -0.04 15.70 -12.96
N VAL A 85 0.51 15.19 -11.88
CA VAL A 85 0.26 15.67 -10.51
C VAL A 85 0.83 17.08 -10.35
N MET A 86 2.04 17.32 -10.86
CA MET A 86 2.67 18.64 -10.85
C MET A 86 1.89 19.68 -11.69
N ALA A 87 1.32 19.25 -12.83
CA ALA A 87 0.45 20.10 -13.65
C ALA A 87 -0.84 20.48 -12.90
N LYS A 88 -1.46 19.50 -12.19
CA LYS A 88 -2.63 19.76 -11.32
C LYS A 88 -2.31 20.71 -10.18
N LEU A 89 -1.14 20.59 -9.56
CA LEU A 89 -0.69 21.53 -8.50
C LEU A 89 -0.64 22.96 -9.05
N LYS A 90 0.06 23.17 -10.17
CA LYS A 90 0.13 24.49 -10.83
C LYS A 90 -1.25 25.04 -11.20
N GLN A 91 -2.17 24.18 -11.61
CA GLN A 91 -3.54 24.58 -11.92
C GLN A 91 -4.30 25.01 -10.65
N ALA A 92 -4.16 24.27 -9.54
CA ALA A 92 -4.77 24.61 -8.26
C ALA A 92 -4.20 25.94 -7.70
N GLU A 93 -2.88 26.13 -7.77
CA GLU A 93 -2.21 27.37 -7.38
C GLU A 93 -2.71 28.57 -8.23
N ALA A 94 -2.84 28.40 -9.55
CA ALA A 94 -3.37 29.44 -10.43
C ALA A 94 -4.83 29.79 -10.11
N GLN A 95 -5.65 28.80 -9.73
CA GLN A 95 -7.03 29.01 -9.27
C GLN A 95 -7.07 29.76 -7.94
N ASN A 96 -6.19 29.41 -7.00
CA ASN A 96 -6.06 30.11 -5.72
C ASN A 96 -5.62 31.57 -5.95
N ALA A 97 -4.62 31.82 -6.79
CA ALA A 97 -4.19 33.14 -7.16
C ALA A 97 -5.31 34.00 -7.78
N LYS A 98 -6.19 33.39 -8.60
CA LYS A 98 -7.41 34.03 -9.12
C LYS A 98 -8.42 34.32 -8.00
N ALA A 99 -8.62 33.37 -7.06
CA ALA A 99 -9.54 33.57 -5.95
C ALA A 99 -9.09 34.74 -5.04
N ILE A 100 -7.79 34.87 -4.82
CA ILE A 100 -7.20 35.93 -4.01
C ILE A 100 -7.20 37.28 -4.77
N LYS A 101 -6.76 37.32 -6.03
CA LYS A 101 -6.65 38.58 -6.83
C LYS A 101 -7.98 39.09 -7.34
N GLY A 102 -8.98 38.22 -7.48
CA GLY A 102 -10.38 38.48 -7.81
C GLY A 102 -10.64 39.31 -9.08
N ALA A 103 -11.72 38.95 -9.78
CA ALA A 103 -12.43 39.79 -10.75
C ALA A 103 -12.92 41.16 -10.14
N ARG A 104 -12.71 41.33 -8.87
CA ARG A 104 -13.25 42.37 -8.00
C ARG A 104 -12.77 43.80 -8.28
N GLU A 105 -11.48 43.96 -8.57
CA GLU A 105 -10.95 45.31 -8.81
C GLU A 105 -11.52 45.89 -10.10
N GLN A 106 -11.68 45.05 -11.12
CA GLN A 106 -12.31 45.44 -12.39
C GLN A 106 -13.82 45.72 -12.25
N GLU A 107 -14.54 44.90 -11.47
CA GLU A 107 -15.96 45.09 -11.19
C GLU A 107 -16.22 46.36 -10.36
N ILE A 108 -15.42 46.59 -9.33
CA ILE A 108 -15.51 47.82 -8.53
C ILE A 108 -15.21 49.05 -9.39
N THR A 109 -14.16 48.99 -10.22
CA THR A 109 -13.78 50.07 -11.12
C THR A 109 -14.88 50.35 -12.13
N ALA A 110 -15.45 49.30 -12.77
CA ALA A 110 -16.54 49.45 -13.72
C ALA A 110 -17.81 50.05 -13.06
N ALA A 111 -18.17 49.62 -11.86
CA ALA A 111 -19.31 50.15 -11.13
C ALA A 111 -19.06 51.63 -10.69
N TYR A 112 -17.82 51.95 -10.35
CA TYR A 112 -17.39 53.34 -10.03
C TYR A 112 -17.53 54.27 -11.24
N GLU A 113 -17.05 53.81 -12.39
CA GLU A 113 -17.16 54.57 -13.66
C GLU A 113 -18.63 54.82 -14.05
N MET A 114 -19.49 53.80 -13.86
CA MET A 114 -20.94 53.97 -14.09
C MET A 114 -21.57 54.95 -13.14
N TRP A 115 -21.21 54.93 -11.87
CA TRP A 115 -21.67 55.95 -10.89
C TRP A 115 -21.19 57.35 -11.25
N GLN A 116 -19.92 57.52 -11.61
CA GLN A 116 -19.40 58.83 -12.07
C GLN A 116 -20.16 59.38 -13.29
N LYS A 117 -20.48 58.50 -14.27
CA LYS A 117 -21.30 58.86 -15.43
C LYS A 117 -22.69 59.35 -15.02
N ALA A 118 -23.35 58.61 -14.10
CA ALA A 118 -24.66 59.00 -13.57
C ALA A 118 -24.61 60.31 -12.80
N GLN A 119 -23.58 60.54 -12.01
CA GLN A 119 -23.35 61.81 -11.27
C GLN A 119 -23.15 63.00 -12.19
N ALA A 120 -22.42 62.80 -13.31
CA ALA A 120 -22.26 63.87 -14.31
C ALA A 120 -23.62 64.18 -14.98
N GLY A 121 -24.42 63.16 -15.29
CA GLY A 121 -25.78 63.33 -15.83
C GLY A 121 -26.70 64.08 -14.87
N LEU A 122 -26.70 63.72 -13.58
CA LEU A 122 -27.43 64.44 -12.53
C LEU A 122 -27.03 65.92 -12.44
N THR A 123 -25.72 66.19 -12.48
CA THR A 123 -25.20 67.55 -12.43
C THR A 123 -25.73 68.42 -13.58
N ILE A 124 -25.81 67.87 -14.79
CA ILE A 124 -26.33 68.56 -15.96
C ILE A 124 -27.84 68.76 -15.80
N ALA A 125 -28.60 67.74 -15.41
CA ALA A 125 -30.05 67.83 -15.21
C ALA A 125 -30.40 68.84 -14.10
N LYS A 126 -29.65 68.85 -12.99
CA LYS A 126 -29.81 69.82 -11.93
C LYS A 126 -29.60 71.27 -12.42
N LYS A 127 -28.51 71.54 -13.15
CA LYS A 127 -28.26 72.85 -13.71
C LYS A 127 -29.35 73.34 -14.68
N SER A 128 -29.93 72.38 -15.44
CA SER A 128 -31.05 72.66 -16.35
C SER A 128 -32.34 72.96 -15.57
N PHE A 129 -32.62 72.16 -14.52
CA PHE A 129 -33.76 72.43 -13.66
C PHE A 129 -33.68 73.80 -12.95
N ASP A 130 -32.55 74.08 -12.30
CA ASP A 130 -32.33 75.32 -11.60
C ASP A 130 -32.51 76.53 -12.54
N ARG A 131 -32.03 76.40 -13.77
CA ARG A 131 -32.15 77.47 -14.79
C ARG A 131 -33.62 77.69 -15.19
N ILE A 132 -34.34 76.57 -15.51
CA ILE A 132 -35.75 76.66 -15.95
C ILE A 132 -36.65 77.08 -14.80
N GLN A 133 -36.42 76.67 -13.58
CA GLN A 133 -37.09 77.10 -12.36
C GLN A 133 -36.97 78.59 -12.17
N ASN A 134 -35.76 79.17 -12.26
CA ASN A 134 -35.54 80.60 -12.20
C ASN A 134 -36.25 81.41 -13.31
N LEU A 135 -36.32 80.89 -14.52
CA LEU A 135 -37.02 81.52 -15.64
C LEU A 135 -38.56 81.38 -15.50
N TYR A 136 -39.07 80.35 -14.90
CA TYR A 136 -40.48 80.17 -14.55
C TYR A 136 -40.91 81.20 -13.47
N GLU A 137 -40.10 81.32 -12.40
CA GLU A 137 -40.37 82.32 -11.34
C GLU A 137 -40.38 83.78 -11.86
N LYS A 138 -39.63 84.02 -12.92
CA LYS A 138 -39.63 85.36 -13.61
C LYS A 138 -40.75 85.43 -14.69
N GLY A 139 -41.65 84.41 -14.80
CA GLY A 139 -42.73 84.46 -15.77
C GLY A 139 -42.34 84.24 -17.23
N VAL A 140 -41.09 83.80 -17.52
CA VAL A 140 -40.56 83.67 -18.87
C VAL A 140 -40.83 82.24 -19.47
N MET A 141 -41.01 81.25 -18.60
CA MET A 141 -41.23 79.85 -19.00
C MET A 141 -42.62 79.35 -18.55
N SER A 142 -43.13 78.36 -19.33
CA SER A 142 -44.43 77.71 -18.97
C SER A 142 -44.28 76.69 -17.85
N ALA A 143 -45.36 76.46 -17.08
CA ALA A 143 -45.42 75.44 -16.06
C ALA A 143 -45.12 74.04 -16.65
N GLN A 144 -45.63 73.73 -17.83
CA GLN A 144 -45.37 72.45 -18.51
C GLN A 144 -43.87 72.22 -18.76
N LYS A 145 -43.11 73.24 -19.15
CA LYS A 145 -41.65 73.12 -19.37
C LYS A 145 -40.89 72.94 -18.06
N ARG A 146 -41.34 73.60 -16.98
CA ARG A 146 -40.80 73.41 -15.65
C ARG A 146 -41.01 71.94 -15.20
N ASP A 147 -42.24 71.44 -15.32
CA ASP A 147 -42.61 70.07 -14.89
C ASP A 147 -41.84 68.99 -15.68
N GLU A 148 -41.65 69.21 -17.00
CA GLU A 148 -40.84 68.30 -17.84
C GLU A 148 -39.38 68.21 -17.36
N VAL A 149 -38.78 69.34 -17.06
CA VAL A 149 -37.36 69.40 -16.60
C VAL A 149 -37.21 68.89 -15.16
N GLU A 150 -38.22 69.13 -14.30
CA GLU A 150 -38.29 68.56 -12.97
C GLU A 150 -38.39 67.05 -13.01
N ALA A 151 -39.25 66.50 -13.86
CA ALA A 151 -39.36 65.03 -14.04
C ALA A 151 -38.04 64.40 -14.53
N ASN A 152 -37.35 65.07 -15.49
CA ASN A 152 -36.02 64.63 -15.92
C ASN A 152 -34.98 64.71 -14.82
N TYR A 153 -34.97 65.79 -13.99
CA TYR A 153 -34.08 65.90 -12.84
C TYR A 153 -34.34 64.76 -11.85
N ASN A 154 -35.61 64.48 -11.52
CA ASN A 154 -35.97 63.42 -10.60
C ASN A 154 -35.60 62.01 -11.17
N ALA A 155 -35.71 61.82 -12.47
CA ALA A 155 -35.24 60.59 -13.15
C ALA A 155 -33.71 60.42 -13.03
N MET A 156 -32.94 61.52 -13.17
CA MET A 156 -31.48 61.49 -12.99
C MET A 156 -31.06 61.28 -11.54
N VAL A 157 -31.80 61.80 -10.59
CA VAL A 157 -31.60 61.52 -9.14
C VAL A 157 -31.77 60.02 -8.86
N ALA A 158 -32.82 59.40 -9.40
CA ALA A 158 -33.07 57.96 -9.27
C ALA A 158 -31.94 57.13 -9.92
N THR A 159 -31.49 57.55 -11.12
CA THR A 159 -30.42 56.88 -11.85
C THR A 159 -29.07 56.95 -11.09
N GLU A 160 -28.70 58.14 -10.56
CA GLU A 160 -27.49 58.26 -9.74
C GLU A 160 -27.58 57.42 -8.50
N LYS A 161 -28.68 57.43 -7.77
CA LYS A 161 -28.90 56.61 -6.58
C LYS A 161 -28.77 55.10 -6.89
N ALA A 162 -29.33 54.64 -8.03
CA ALA A 162 -29.18 53.23 -8.46
C ALA A 162 -27.73 52.89 -8.76
N ALA A 163 -27.02 53.73 -9.53
CA ALA A 163 -25.60 53.53 -9.86
C ALA A 163 -24.71 53.56 -8.62
N ARG A 164 -24.98 54.46 -7.70
CA ARG A 164 -24.29 54.51 -6.40
C ARG A 164 -24.50 53.24 -5.60
N SER A 165 -25.73 52.75 -5.51
CA SER A 165 -26.04 51.51 -4.80
C SER A 165 -25.31 50.32 -5.46
N GLN A 166 -25.20 50.24 -6.77
CA GLN A 166 -24.41 49.23 -7.48
C GLN A 166 -22.92 49.30 -7.13
N TYR A 167 -22.34 50.52 -7.09
CA TYR A 167 -20.96 50.71 -6.65
C TYR A 167 -20.75 50.29 -5.20
N GLU A 168 -21.66 50.71 -4.30
CA GLU A 168 -21.61 50.28 -2.88
C GLU A 168 -21.75 48.76 -2.72
N MET A 169 -22.65 48.12 -3.46
CA MET A 169 -22.78 46.67 -3.47
C MET A 169 -21.51 45.97 -4.01
N ALA A 170 -20.90 46.51 -5.08
CA ALA A 170 -19.63 45.98 -5.59
C ALA A 170 -18.51 46.12 -4.55
N LYS A 171 -18.45 47.27 -3.85
CA LYS A 171 -17.51 47.52 -2.79
C LYS A 171 -17.75 46.67 -1.52
N GLU A 172 -19.02 46.49 -1.12
CA GLU A 172 -19.40 45.65 0.02
C GLU A 172 -19.36 44.16 -0.34
N GLY A 173 -19.65 43.78 -1.58
CA GLY A 173 -19.43 42.43 -2.10
C GLY A 173 -17.95 42.05 -2.04
N ALA A 174 -17.06 43.05 -2.10
CA ALA A 174 -15.66 42.86 -1.78
C ALA A 174 -15.38 42.68 -0.27
N ARG A 175 -16.27 43.12 0.58
CA ARG A 175 -16.19 42.98 2.04
C ARG A 175 -16.92 41.78 2.61
N LYS A 176 -17.75 41.08 1.85
CA LYS A 176 -18.28 39.76 2.26
C LYS A 176 -17.17 38.76 2.20
N GLU A 177 -16.28 38.87 3.18
CA GLU A 177 -15.17 37.97 3.52
C GLU A 177 -15.58 36.49 3.47
N ASP A 178 -16.84 36.18 3.76
CA ASP A 178 -17.35 34.80 3.81
C ASP A 178 -17.35 34.08 2.46
N LYS A 179 -17.74 34.74 1.36
CA LYS A 179 -17.72 34.08 0.02
C LYS A 179 -16.31 33.99 -0.56
N ALA A 180 -15.50 35.02 -0.33
CA ALA A 180 -14.11 35.02 -0.77
C ALA A 180 -13.27 34.08 0.08
N ALA A 181 -13.45 34.11 1.39
CA ALA A 181 -12.84 33.15 2.31
C ALA A 181 -13.22 31.72 1.94
N ALA A 182 -14.48 31.44 1.62
CA ALA A 182 -14.92 30.12 1.18
C ALA A 182 -14.30 29.69 -0.17
N MET A 183 -14.07 30.63 -1.11
CA MET A 183 -13.38 30.33 -2.37
C MET A 183 -11.89 30.09 -2.15
N VAL A 184 -11.23 30.90 -1.32
CA VAL A 184 -9.83 30.70 -0.93
C VAL A 184 -9.69 29.38 -0.20
N GLN A 185 -10.53 29.10 0.79
CA GLN A 185 -10.49 27.84 1.54
C GLN A 185 -10.70 26.61 0.64
N ARG A 186 -11.58 26.68 -0.37
CA ARG A 186 -11.73 25.60 -1.36
C ARG A 186 -10.47 25.43 -2.21
N ALA A 187 -9.86 26.51 -2.63
CA ALA A 187 -8.64 26.48 -3.43
C ALA A 187 -7.45 25.97 -2.61
N GLU A 188 -7.34 26.36 -1.34
CA GLU A 188 -6.35 25.84 -0.40
C GLU A 188 -6.57 24.33 -0.14
N GLY A 189 -7.82 23.90 0.01
CA GLY A 189 -8.17 22.48 0.11
C GLY A 189 -7.75 21.69 -1.12
N ALA A 190 -7.95 22.24 -2.32
CA ALA A 190 -7.52 21.61 -3.57
C ALA A 190 -5.98 21.55 -3.68
N ILE A 191 -5.27 22.57 -3.21
CA ILE A 191 -3.80 22.56 -3.15
C ILE A 191 -3.34 21.47 -2.17
N ALA A 192 -3.88 21.42 -0.97
CA ALA A 192 -3.52 20.43 0.06
C ALA A 192 -3.77 19.00 -0.41
N GLU A 193 -4.86 18.75 -1.16
CA GLU A 193 -5.13 17.46 -1.78
C GLU A 193 -4.01 17.07 -2.76
N VAL A 194 -3.64 17.96 -3.66
CA VAL A 194 -2.61 17.68 -4.68
C VAL A 194 -1.23 17.60 -4.05
N GLU A 195 -0.91 18.41 -3.05
CA GLU A 195 0.35 18.32 -2.28
C GLU A 195 0.48 16.96 -1.59
N SER A 196 -0.62 16.42 -1.08
CA SER A 196 -0.64 15.05 -0.55
C SER A 196 -0.23 14.03 -1.62
N TYR A 197 -0.70 14.17 -2.87
CA TYR A 197 -0.28 13.31 -3.97
C TYR A 197 1.18 13.53 -4.39
N VAL A 198 1.68 14.76 -4.31
CA VAL A 198 3.11 15.04 -4.54
C VAL A 198 3.97 14.35 -3.48
N GLY A 199 3.55 14.38 -2.21
CA GLY A 199 4.22 13.64 -1.13
C GLY A 199 4.29 12.13 -1.39
N GLU A 200 3.24 11.56 -2.00
CA GLU A 200 3.18 10.14 -2.39
C GLU A 200 4.08 9.77 -3.60
N SER A 201 4.71 10.75 -4.26
CA SER A 201 5.69 10.48 -5.33
C SER A 201 7.05 9.99 -4.80
N ALA A 202 7.31 10.18 -3.51
CA ALA A 202 8.46 9.62 -2.80
C ALA A 202 7.99 8.48 -1.91
N LEU A 203 8.18 7.23 -2.34
CA LEU A 203 7.75 6.06 -1.58
C LEU A 203 8.73 5.76 -0.47
N VAL A 204 8.21 5.58 0.75
CA VAL A 204 9.01 5.34 1.96
C VAL A 204 8.83 3.91 2.46
N ALA A 205 9.84 3.39 3.14
CA ALA A 205 9.79 2.09 3.81
C ALA A 205 8.84 2.16 5.03
N PRO A 206 7.82 1.29 5.13
CA PRO A 206 6.95 1.24 6.30
C PRO A 206 7.53 0.46 7.47
N ILE A 207 8.55 -0.38 7.23
CA ILE A 207 9.22 -1.24 8.21
C ILE A 207 10.72 -1.24 7.99
N ASP A 208 11.47 -1.63 9.01
CA ASP A 208 12.88 -1.99 8.86
C ASP A 208 12.98 -3.34 8.15
N GLY A 209 13.95 -3.51 7.25
CA GLY A 209 14.13 -4.77 6.56
C GLY A 209 15.16 -4.72 5.44
N GLU A 210 15.15 -5.74 4.60
CA GLU A 210 16.00 -5.85 3.41
C GLU A 210 15.13 -5.81 2.15
N VAL A 211 15.57 -5.08 1.15
CA VAL A 211 14.92 -5.07 -0.17
C VAL A 211 15.10 -6.45 -0.80
N SER A 212 14.00 -7.19 -0.94
CA SER A 212 14.05 -8.56 -1.48
C SER A 212 13.88 -8.61 -2.99
N GLU A 213 13.11 -7.68 -3.57
CA GLU A 213 12.81 -7.70 -5.00
C GLU A 213 12.36 -6.32 -5.47
N ARG A 214 12.72 -5.95 -6.68
CA ARG A 214 12.22 -4.78 -7.43
C ARG A 214 11.49 -5.27 -8.67
N PHE A 215 10.31 -4.74 -8.94
CA PHE A 215 9.49 -5.20 -10.07
C PHE A 215 9.69 -4.37 -11.33
N PRO A 216 9.47 -3.01 -11.33
CA PRO A 216 9.69 -2.19 -12.52
C PRO A 216 11.13 -1.70 -12.59
N GLU A 217 11.57 -1.39 -13.81
CA GLU A 217 12.85 -0.75 -14.06
C GLU A 217 12.74 0.78 -14.08
N VAL A 218 13.88 1.47 -13.94
CA VAL A 218 13.93 2.94 -14.05
C VAL A 218 13.44 3.35 -15.44
N GLY A 219 12.52 4.30 -15.48
CA GLY A 219 11.89 4.77 -16.70
C GLY A 219 10.57 4.07 -17.05
N GLU A 220 10.20 2.98 -16.37
CA GLU A 220 8.90 2.31 -16.56
C GLU A 220 7.76 3.10 -15.93
N LEU A 221 6.58 3.03 -16.54
CA LEU A 221 5.35 3.62 -16.05
C LEU A 221 4.65 2.62 -15.13
N VAL A 222 4.32 3.05 -13.92
CA VAL A 222 3.59 2.26 -12.92
C VAL A 222 2.21 2.85 -12.65
N GLY A 223 1.22 1.99 -12.56
CA GLY A 223 -0.14 2.37 -12.20
C GLY A 223 -0.37 2.42 -10.69
N THR A 224 -1.49 2.97 -10.28
CA THR A 224 -1.93 2.96 -8.88
C THR A 224 -2.05 1.54 -8.35
N GLY A 225 -1.42 1.26 -7.20
CA GLY A 225 -1.43 -0.05 -6.55
C GLY A 225 -0.52 -1.10 -7.20
N ALA A 226 0.18 -0.76 -8.28
CA ALA A 226 1.17 -1.67 -8.87
C ALA A 226 2.33 -1.92 -7.90
N PRO A 227 2.78 -3.18 -7.76
CA PRO A 227 3.92 -3.49 -6.91
C PRO A 227 5.19 -2.87 -7.50
N ILE A 228 5.96 -2.22 -6.63
CA ILE A 228 7.21 -1.56 -7.02
C ILE A 228 8.40 -2.27 -6.39
N MET A 229 8.28 -2.63 -5.12
CA MET A 229 9.35 -3.24 -4.36
C MET A 229 8.79 -4.09 -3.22
N ASN A 230 9.50 -5.17 -2.87
CA ASN A 230 9.23 -5.95 -1.67
C ASN A 230 10.32 -5.69 -0.62
N ILE A 231 9.91 -5.51 0.63
CA ILE A 231 10.80 -5.44 1.80
C ILE A 231 10.52 -6.65 2.69
N SER A 232 11.56 -7.40 3.06
CA SER A 232 11.48 -8.53 3.97
C SER A 232 12.02 -8.13 5.34
N ASP A 233 11.23 -8.34 6.39
CA ASP A 233 11.67 -8.18 7.78
C ASP A 233 12.44 -9.43 8.23
N LEU A 234 13.75 -9.36 8.24
CA LEU A 234 14.61 -10.45 8.66
C LEU A 234 14.63 -10.66 10.19
N ASN A 235 13.94 -9.82 10.96
CA ASN A 235 13.78 -10.04 12.40
C ASN A 235 12.53 -10.85 12.73
N ASP A 236 11.56 -10.91 11.82
CA ASP A 236 10.33 -11.71 11.97
C ASP A 236 10.35 -12.90 10.99
N VAL A 237 11.22 -13.86 11.27
CA VAL A 237 11.38 -15.09 10.48
C VAL A 237 10.71 -16.25 11.19
N TRP A 238 9.97 -17.06 10.43
CA TRP A 238 9.40 -18.33 10.90
C TRP A 238 9.67 -19.43 9.88
N VAL A 239 9.40 -20.66 10.28
CA VAL A 239 9.51 -21.83 9.40
C VAL A 239 8.14 -22.44 9.21
N THR A 240 7.76 -22.66 7.98
CA THR A 240 6.52 -23.34 7.58
C THR A 240 6.83 -24.77 7.18
N PHE A 241 6.21 -25.73 7.86
CA PHE A 241 6.30 -27.16 7.56
C PHE A 241 4.97 -27.66 7.01
N SER A 242 5.03 -28.52 6.00
CA SER A 242 3.90 -29.28 5.50
C SER A 242 3.95 -30.70 6.10
N ILE A 243 3.14 -30.97 7.14
CA ILE A 243 3.20 -32.20 7.94
C ILE A 243 1.97 -33.04 7.68
N ARG A 244 2.17 -34.34 7.35
CA ARG A 244 1.08 -35.28 7.20
C ARG A 244 0.42 -35.57 8.56
N GLU A 245 -0.88 -35.84 8.54
CA GLU A 245 -1.71 -36.08 9.73
C GLU A 245 -1.17 -37.23 10.63
N ASP A 246 -0.64 -38.28 10.02
CA ASP A 246 -0.06 -39.43 10.76
C ASP A 246 1.23 -39.06 11.54
N LEU A 247 1.91 -37.98 11.15
CA LEU A 247 3.12 -37.46 11.80
C LEU A 247 2.83 -36.37 12.85
N LEU A 248 1.59 -35.88 12.93
CA LEU A 248 1.20 -34.79 13.84
C LEU A 248 1.04 -35.22 15.30
N LYS A 249 1.06 -36.53 15.59
CA LYS A 249 0.77 -37.06 16.93
C LYS A 249 1.58 -36.42 18.04
N ASP A 250 2.82 -36.08 17.74
CA ASP A 250 3.79 -35.56 18.70
C ASP A 250 4.02 -34.04 18.56
N ILE A 251 3.35 -33.38 17.59
CA ILE A 251 3.48 -31.96 17.29
C ILE A 251 2.19 -31.24 17.67
N LYS A 252 2.26 -30.37 18.66
CA LYS A 252 1.13 -29.52 19.13
C LYS A 252 1.54 -28.06 19.14
N ILE A 253 0.56 -27.18 19.17
CA ILE A 253 0.83 -25.75 19.42
C ILE A 253 1.52 -25.63 20.78
N GLY A 254 2.67 -24.96 20.81
CA GLY A 254 3.53 -24.80 21.97
C GLY A 254 4.66 -25.83 22.09
N SER A 255 4.64 -26.90 21.26
CA SER A 255 5.75 -27.88 21.24
C SER A 255 7.06 -27.24 20.76
N GLU A 256 8.15 -27.68 21.34
CA GLU A 256 9.51 -27.37 20.87
C GLU A 256 9.98 -28.52 20.00
N VAL A 257 10.55 -28.21 18.85
CA VAL A 257 11.09 -29.18 17.89
C VAL A 257 12.50 -28.76 17.49
N ASN A 258 13.37 -29.75 17.33
CA ASN A 258 14.72 -29.52 16.83
C ASN A 258 14.72 -29.63 15.30
N ALA A 259 15.12 -28.56 14.65
CA ALA A 259 15.23 -28.50 13.20
C ALA A 259 16.68 -28.32 12.77
N PHE A 260 16.99 -28.71 11.56
CA PHE A 260 18.32 -28.57 10.96
C PHE A 260 18.21 -27.72 9.71
N ILE A 261 19.16 -26.84 9.53
CA ILE A 261 19.23 -25.94 8.38
C ILE A 261 20.46 -26.31 7.57
N PRO A 262 20.30 -27.07 6.46
CA PRO A 262 21.45 -27.56 5.69
C PRO A 262 22.35 -26.42 5.16
N ALA A 263 21.78 -25.29 4.80
CA ALA A 263 22.50 -24.11 4.32
C ALA A 263 23.46 -23.49 5.36
N LEU A 264 23.19 -23.76 6.67
CA LEU A 264 23.99 -23.25 7.79
C LEU A 264 24.85 -24.34 8.46
N GLY A 265 25.12 -25.46 7.74
CA GLY A 265 26.00 -26.53 8.22
C GLY A 265 25.32 -27.52 9.18
N ASP A 266 24.06 -27.83 8.97
CA ASP A 266 23.26 -28.76 9.79
C ASP A 266 23.25 -28.45 11.29
N LEU A 267 23.34 -27.17 11.65
CA LEU A 267 23.22 -26.74 13.04
C LEU A 267 21.80 -27.01 13.56
N PRO A 268 21.67 -27.63 14.75
CA PRO A 268 20.36 -27.83 15.35
C PRO A 268 19.80 -26.50 15.83
N VAL A 269 18.61 -26.15 15.38
CA VAL A 269 17.87 -24.97 15.77
C VAL A 269 16.61 -25.39 16.50
N LYS A 270 16.39 -24.87 17.70
CA LYS A 270 15.14 -25.07 18.44
C LYS A 270 14.06 -24.14 17.91
N LEU A 271 12.97 -24.73 17.47
CA LEU A 271 11.79 -24.02 16.98
C LEU A 271 10.62 -24.30 17.92
N LYS A 272 9.79 -23.28 18.16
CA LYS A 272 8.53 -23.42 18.91
C LYS A 272 7.34 -23.27 17.95
N VAL A 273 6.50 -24.28 17.95
CA VAL A 273 5.26 -24.30 17.14
C VAL A 273 4.28 -23.30 17.73
N TYR A 274 3.83 -22.36 16.92
CA TYR A 274 2.85 -21.33 17.34
C TYR A 274 1.54 -21.36 16.54
N TYR A 275 1.53 -22.01 15.37
CA TYR A 275 0.37 -22.04 14.50
C TYR A 275 0.26 -23.38 13.79
N MET A 276 -0.97 -23.85 13.66
CA MET A 276 -1.30 -25.06 12.93
C MET A 276 -2.63 -24.87 12.22
N LYS A 277 -2.66 -25.17 10.93
CA LYS A 277 -3.85 -25.05 10.10
C LYS A 277 -3.97 -26.30 9.24
N ASP A 278 -5.20 -26.83 9.13
CA ASP A 278 -5.50 -27.81 8.10
C ASP A 278 -5.37 -27.14 6.72
N MET A 279 -4.62 -27.75 5.84
CA MET A 279 -4.56 -27.32 4.45
C MET A 279 -5.84 -27.77 3.75
N GLY A 280 -6.98 -27.20 4.20
CA GLY A 280 -8.32 -27.56 3.79
C GLY A 280 -8.44 -27.86 2.29
N SER A 281 -9.47 -28.56 1.90
CA SER A 281 -9.92 -29.22 0.67
C SER A 281 -9.42 -28.73 -0.72
N TYR A 282 -8.44 -27.85 -0.84
CA TYR A 282 -7.76 -27.51 -2.09
C TYR A 282 -6.65 -28.49 -2.49
N ALA A 283 -6.20 -29.35 -1.59
CA ALA A 283 -5.43 -30.54 -1.94
C ALA A 283 -6.44 -31.53 -2.51
N ALA A 284 -6.53 -31.60 -3.83
CA ALA A 284 -7.50 -32.33 -4.58
C ALA A 284 -7.70 -33.76 -4.04
N TRP A 285 -8.93 -34.11 -3.74
CA TRP A 285 -9.43 -35.45 -3.65
C TRP A 285 -9.18 -36.20 -4.99
N LYS A 286 -7.98 -36.62 -5.23
CA LYS A 286 -7.64 -37.64 -6.19
C LYS A 286 -7.20 -38.86 -5.38
N ALA A 287 -8.15 -39.73 -5.12
CA ALA A 287 -7.87 -41.12 -4.70
C ALA A 287 -6.95 -41.77 -5.76
N THR A 288 -5.65 -41.81 -5.48
CA THR A 288 -4.65 -42.36 -6.40
C THR A 288 -4.04 -43.65 -5.90
N LYS A 289 -4.55 -44.27 -4.83
CA LYS A 289 -4.04 -45.57 -4.36
C LYS A 289 -5.14 -46.57 -4.06
N THR A 290 -5.09 -47.65 -4.81
CA THR A 290 -6.00 -48.83 -4.78
C THR A 290 -5.69 -49.82 -3.65
N ASN A 291 -4.89 -49.50 -2.65
CA ASN A 291 -4.43 -50.45 -1.62
C ASN A 291 -4.75 -49.98 -0.19
N GLY A 292 -6.04 -49.74 0.13
CA GLY A 292 -6.49 -49.69 1.54
C GLY A 292 -5.89 -48.61 2.47
N GLN A 293 -5.00 -47.77 2.00
CA GLN A 293 -4.45 -46.63 2.73
C GLN A 293 -5.29 -45.40 2.40
N TYR A 294 -5.90 -44.78 3.42
CA TYR A 294 -6.55 -43.48 3.28
C TYR A 294 -5.53 -42.39 2.98
N ASP A 295 -5.90 -41.44 2.16
CA ASP A 295 -5.09 -40.25 1.88
C ASP A 295 -4.91 -39.42 3.16
N SER A 296 -3.70 -39.40 3.70
CA SER A 296 -3.37 -38.61 4.88
C SER A 296 -3.41 -37.12 4.52
N LYS A 297 -4.23 -36.34 5.22
CA LYS A 297 -4.26 -34.87 5.05
C LYS A 297 -2.93 -34.27 5.47
N THR A 298 -2.60 -33.16 4.85
CA THR A 298 -1.40 -32.36 5.19
C THR A 298 -1.83 -31.13 5.96
N PHE A 299 -1.09 -30.80 6.99
CA PHE A 299 -1.28 -29.63 7.84
C PHE A 299 -0.12 -28.66 7.66
N GLU A 300 -0.44 -27.39 7.56
CA GLU A 300 0.54 -26.33 7.64
C GLU A 300 0.86 -26.05 9.11
N VAL A 301 2.11 -26.24 9.49
CA VAL A 301 2.61 -25.98 10.86
C VAL A 301 3.67 -24.91 10.78
N ARG A 302 3.48 -23.84 11.53
CA ARG A 302 4.46 -22.77 11.60
C ARG A 302 5.14 -22.74 12.95
N ALA A 303 6.46 -22.64 12.93
CA ALA A 303 7.28 -22.57 14.12
C ALA A 303 8.26 -21.41 14.04
N ARG A 304 8.51 -20.75 15.18
CA ARG A 304 9.50 -19.68 15.29
C ARG A 304 10.75 -20.16 16.00
N PRO A 305 11.93 -19.72 15.59
CA PRO A 305 13.15 -19.94 16.34
C PRO A 305 13.05 -19.37 17.76
N LEU A 306 13.50 -20.10 18.77
CA LEU A 306 13.55 -19.60 20.15
C LEU A 306 14.63 -18.55 20.32
N GLU A 307 15.71 -18.66 19.55
CA GLU A 307 16.83 -17.72 19.52
C GLU A 307 17.01 -17.22 18.10
N LYS A 308 17.49 -15.98 17.95
CA LYS A 308 17.76 -15.41 16.62
C LYS A 308 18.86 -16.23 15.92
N VAL A 309 18.53 -16.84 14.81
CA VAL A 309 19.46 -17.60 13.98
C VAL A 309 20.14 -16.64 13.02
N ALA A 310 21.45 -16.45 13.17
CA ALA A 310 22.22 -15.64 12.25
C ALA A 310 22.16 -16.24 10.84
N ASP A 311 22.08 -15.37 9.84
CA ASP A 311 22.07 -15.73 8.41
C ASP A 311 20.90 -16.61 7.94
N LEU A 312 19.86 -16.82 8.75
CA LEU A 312 18.64 -17.47 8.31
C LEU A 312 17.87 -16.53 7.37
N ARG A 313 17.74 -16.97 6.12
CA ARG A 313 17.05 -16.20 5.09
C ARG A 313 15.75 -16.88 4.63
N PRO A 314 14.73 -16.10 4.24
CA PRO A 314 13.54 -16.64 3.59
C PRO A 314 13.95 -17.48 2.37
N GLY A 315 13.24 -18.60 2.17
CA GLY A 315 13.53 -19.55 1.11
C GLY A 315 14.47 -20.70 1.50
N MET A 316 15.21 -20.59 2.62
CA MET A 316 16.07 -21.69 3.09
C MET A 316 15.25 -22.89 3.52
N SER A 317 15.71 -24.09 3.14
CA SER A 317 15.11 -25.35 3.59
C SER A 317 15.45 -25.62 5.04
N VAL A 318 14.47 -26.10 5.78
CA VAL A 318 14.58 -26.48 7.19
C VAL A 318 14.04 -27.90 7.34
N ILE A 319 14.79 -28.77 8.01
CA ILE A 319 14.51 -30.20 8.09
C ILE A 319 14.23 -30.60 9.52
N LEU A 320 13.10 -31.28 9.77
CA LEU A 320 12.84 -32.01 10.99
C LEU A 320 13.16 -33.50 10.73
N LYS A 321 14.02 -34.07 11.55
CA LYS A 321 14.34 -35.51 11.51
C LYS A 321 13.53 -36.22 12.58
N LYS A 322 12.77 -37.25 12.18
CA LYS A 322 12.06 -38.11 13.11
C LYS A 322 12.89 -39.39 13.33
N LYS A 323 13.43 -39.57 14.53
CA LYS A 323 14.18 -40.75 14.89
C LYS A 323 13.29 -41.68 15.73
N GLY A 324 12.71 -42.73 15.09
CA GLY A 324 11.79 -43.65 15.74
C GLY A 324 10.46 -42.98 16.14
N LYS A 325 10.10 -42.94 17.42
CA LYS A 325 8.87 -42.34 17.95
C LYS A 325 9.02 -40.86 18.37
N GLU A 326 10.22 -40.32 18.41
CA GLU A 326 10.47 -38.93 18.86
C GLU A 326 11.01 -38.09 17.70
N ILE A 327 10.57 -36.85 17.66
CA ILE A 327 11.14 -35.80 16.77
C ILE A 327 12.36 -35.25 17.50
N VAL A 328 13.54 -35.54 16.97
CA VAL A 328 14.84 -35.14 17.54
C VAL A 328 15.31 -33.86 16.89
#